data_29c33533b433af912ad6d19b018a910b
#
_entry.id   29c33533b433af912ad6d19b018a910b
#
_cell.length_a   1.000
_cell.length_b   1.000
_cell.length_c   1.000
_cell.angle_alpha   90.00
_cell.angle_beta   90.00
_cell.angle_gamma   90.00
#
_symmetry.space_group_name_H-M   'P 1'
#
loop_
_entity.id
_entity.type
_entity.pdbx_description
1 polymer ?
#
loop_
_entity_poly.entity_id
_entity_poly.type
_entity_poly.pdbx_seq_one_letter_code
_entity_poly.pdbx_strand_id
1 'polypeptide(L)'
;MKFHTSYDVIVVGAGHAGNEAAAAAANTGAKTLLVTMNMGVIGQMSCNPAMGGVAKGQIVREVDALGGYSGLVSDESAIQFRMLNRSKGPAMWSPRTQNDRYHFASTWREMLEKTPGLDFWQDSVTGVIVEGDKCVGVQTALGSEIRAKAVVLTNGTFLNGLMHIGEKQFGGGRAGERASVGITEQLIDLGFKSGRMKTGTPPRIDGRSLDFTKMEVQPGDEDPTHFSFLKRRVDLSEQLPCHIAYTNEAVHDMLRSGFERSPMFNGRIRGLGPRYCPSIEDKIDRFADKSRHQLFVEPEGRTTVEIYLNGFSTSLPEEVQHAALKLMPGFENAKMFRPGYAVEYDYFPPTQLKHSLETTTVNNLYFAGQINGTTGYEEAACQGLMAGINAARSTWNNEPIILSRSDAYIGVLIDDLVTKGTDEPYRMFTSRAEYRILLRQDNADERLTPLGHKIGLASDERLELLEKKQVSVKYVRKTLEKTSINPEGANAFLKKMDSSELKQRVKAKQILTRPHINLSSMIEEIPELSILSEMEKDVIEQVEIQAKYEGYIEKEQVMADRMSKLEGLKIPSDLEYSKLASLSSEAKQKLSDRKPKTLGEAANISGVSASDVSVLLIYLGR
;
A
#
# COMPACT_ATOMS: atom_id res chain seq x y z
N MET A 1 22.87 20.62 21.95
CA MET A 1 23.71 21.18 20.86
C MET A 1 22.79 21.67 19.75
N LYS A 2 22.89 22.93 19.32
CA LYS A 2 22.08 23.43 18.20
C LYS A 2 22.80 23.16 16.90
N PHE A 3 22.13 22.53 15.93
CA PHE A 3 22.66 22.38 14.58
C PHE A 3 22.67 23.75 13.89
N HIS A 4 23.81 24.13 13.33
CA HIS A 4 23.92 25.38 12.56
C HIS A 4 23.19 25.31 11.20
N THR A 5 22.85 24.11 10.73
CA THR A 5 22.15 23.89 9.47
C THR A 5 20.65 23.72 9.70
N SER A 6 19.86 24.55 9.03
CA SER A 6 18.41 24.41 9.01
C SER A 6 17.98 23.65 7.73
N TYR A 7 16.95 22.85 7.85
CA TYR A 7 16.37 22.09 6.75
C TYR A 7 15.01 22.67 6.34
N ASP A 8 14.57 22.34 5.15
CA ASP A 8 13.19 22.59 4.76
C ASP A 8 12.27 21.53 5.37
N VAL A 9 12.65 20.26 5.26
CA VAL A 9 11.86 19.13 5.78
C VAL A 9 12.75 18.22 6.63
N ILE A 10 12.26 17.80 7.78
CA ILE A 10 12.81 16.68 8.55
C ILE A 10 11.83 15.52 8.50
N VAL A 11 12.32 14.32 8.15
CA VAL A 11 11.58 13.07 8.21
C VAL A 11 12.12 12.22 9.34
N VAL A 12 11.24 11.75 10.23
CA VAL A 12 11.59 10.94 11.40
C VAL A 12 11.19 9.50 11.18
N GLY A 13 12.18 8.60 11.11
CA GLY A 13 12.02 7.18 10.82
C GLY A 13 12.33 6.82 9.38
N ALA A 14 13.10 5.74 9.17
CA ALA A 14 13.54 5.27 7.85
C ALA A 14 12.91 3.92 7.48
N GLY A 15 11.62 3.74 7.78
CA GLY A 15 10.77 2.68 7.23
C GLY A 15 10.21 3.07 5.87
N HIS A 16 9.27 2.28 5.33
CA HIS A 16 8.70 2.52 4.00
C HIS A 16 8.07 3.92 3.85
N ALA A 17 7.35 4.41 4.87
CA ALA A 17 6.81 5.77 4.85
C ALA A 17 7.90 6.84 4.86
N GLY A 18 8.89 6.70 5.75
CA GLY A 18 9.95 7.68 5.88
C GLY A 18 10.85 7.75 4.66
N ASN A 19 11.15 6.62 4.06
CA ASN A 19 11.97 6.56 2.84
C ASN A 19 11.29 7.27 1.66
N GLU A 20 10.00 6.99 1.43
CA GLU A 20 9.24 7.68 0.39
C GLU A 20 9.07 9.17 0.69
N ALA A 21 8.81 9.53 1.97
CA ALA A 21 8.68 10.93 2.35
C ALA A 21 9.96 11.72 2.13
N ALA A 22 11.10 11.15 2.54
CA ALA A 22 12.41 11.79 2.39
C ALA A 22 12.82 11.92 0.92
N ALA A 23 12.65 10.85 0.13
CA ALA A 23 12.92 10.86 -1.30
C ALA A 23 12.02 11.88 -2.03
N ALA A 24 10.72 11.89 -1.73
CA ALA A 24 9.78 12.80 -2.37
C ALA A 24 10.06 14.27 -2.04
N ALA A 25 10.33 14.59 -0.77
CA ALA A 25 10.67 15.95 -0.37
C ALA A 25 11.97 16.43 -1.03
N ALA A 26 13.01 15.60 -1.04
CA ALA A 26 14.29 15.95 -1.64
C ALA A 26 14.21 16.09 -3.16
N ASN A 27 13.57 15.11 -3.85
CA ASN A 27 13.44 15.14 -5.31
C ASN A 27 12.58 16.31 -5.82
N THR A 28 11.65 16.82 -5.00
CA THR A 28 10.91 18.05 -5.32
C THR A 28 11.69 19.34 -5.02
N GLY A 29 12.93 19.24 -4.53
CA GLY A 29 13.87 20.35 -4.34
C GLY A 29 13.99 20.85 -2.90
N ALA A 30 13.36 20.24 -1.91
CA ALA A 30 13.49 20.62 -0.52
C ALA A 30 14.79 20.09 0.09
N LYS A 31 15.51 20.92 0.85
CA LYS A 31 16.64 20.45 1.65
C LYS A 31 16.12 19.58 2.79
N THR A 32 16.35 18.27 2.69
CA THR A 32 15.70 17.28 3.53
C THR A 32 16.68 16.55 4.45
N LEU A 33 16.28 16.29 5.69
CA LEU A 33 17.01 15.44 6.63
C LEU A 33 16.19 14.21 6.99
N LEU A 34 16.74 13.02 6.82
CA LEU A 34 16.18 11.77 7.30
C LEU A 34 16.85 11.40 8.63
N VAL A 35 16.07 11.39 9.72
CA VAL A 35 16.54 10.99 11.06
C VAL A 35 16.07 9.56 11.34
N THR A 36 17.00 8.67 11.67
CA THR A 36 16.68 7.27 12.01
C THR A 36 17.52 6.78 13.18
N MET A 37 16.96 5.90 14.00
CA MET A 37 17.67 5.27 15.13
C MET A 37 18.83 4.38 14.65
N ASN A 38 18.72 3.80 13.47
CA ASN A 38 19.71 2.87 12.95
C ASN A 38 19.76 2.92 11.43
N MET A 39 20.83 3.45 10.88
CA MET A 39 21.04 3.50 9.43
C MET A 39 21.28 2.13 8.78
N GLY A 40 21.68 1.12 9.57
CA GLY A 40 21.89 -0.25 9.05
C GLY A 40 20.60 -0.99 8.68
N VAL A 41 19.43 -0.44 9.02
CA VAL A 41 18.11 -1.07 8.81
C VAL A 41 17.12 -0.19 8.05
N ILE A 42 17.62 0.80 7.30
CA ILE A 42 16.81 1.61 6.38
C ILE A 42 16.03 0.69 5.44
N GLY A 43 14.72 0.91 5.28
CA GLY A 43 13.87 0.15 4.37
C GLY A 43 13.64 -1.32 4.74
N GLN A 44 14.01 -1.75 5.94
CA GLN A 44 13.91 -3.15 6.31
C GLN A 44 12.46 -3.68 6.30
N MET A 45 12.26 -4.83 5.64
CA MET A 45 11.01 -5.57 5.66
C MET A 45 10.86 -6.31 7.00
N SER A 46 10.14 -5.74 7.94
CA SER A 46 10.00 -6.29 9.31
C SER A 46 9.02 -7.48 9.38
N CYS A 47 8.07 -7.53 8.46
CA CYS A 47 7.07 -8.59 8.32
C CYS A 47 7.44 -9.50 7.14
N ASN A 48 6.48 -9.87 6.28
CA ASN A 48 6.74 -10.71 5.12
C ASN A 48 7.69 -10.02 4.11
N PRO A 49 8.58 -10.76 3.45
CA PRO A 49 9.49 -10.22 2.46
C PRO A 49 8.81 -10.10 1.08
N ALA A 50 7.73 -9.34 1.00
CA ALA A 50 6.94 -9.20 -0.21
C ALA A 50 6.32 -7.82 -0.34
N MET A 51 6.19 -7.33 -1.58
CA MET A 51 5.53 -6.09 -1.93
C MET A 51 4.35 -6.35 -2.86
N GLY A 52 3.30 -5.55 -2.74
CA GLY A 52 2.10 -5.65 -3.56
C GLY A 52 1.08 -6.68 -3.08
N GLY A 53 0.31 -7.23 -4.02
CA GLY A 53 -0.86 -8.05 -3.71
C GLY A 53 -2.16 -7.29 -3.91
N VAL A 54 -3.30 -7.89 -3.52
CA VAL A 54 -4.65 -7.36 -3.80
C VAL A 54 -4.82 -5.93 -3.30
N ALA A 55 -5.15 -5.02 -4.19
CA ALA A 55 -5.20 -3.55 -4.05
C ALA A 55 -3.85 -2.88 -3.75
N LYS A 56 -2.91 -3.59 -3.15
CA LYS A 56 -1.61 -3.05 -2.75
C LYS A 56 -0.67 -2.92 -3.94
N GLY A 57 -0.73 -3.86 -4.87
CA GLY A 57 0.01 -3.76 -6.14
C GLY A 57 -0.38 -2.52 -6.94
N GLN A 58 -1.66 -2.14 -6.92
CA GLN A 58 -2.13 -0.89 -7.51
C GLN A 58 -1.48 0.33 -6.84
N ILE A 59 -1.41 0.35 -5.50
CA ILE A 59 -0.76 1.44 -4.76
C ILE A 59 0.72 1.56 -5.13
N VAL A 60 1.47 0.45 -5.21
CA VAL A 60 2.89 0.50 -5.60
C VAL A 60 3.06 1.07 -7.00
N ARG A 61 2.19 0.68 -7.95
CA ARG A 61 2.17 1.24 -9.31
C ARG A 61 1.86 2.74 -9.31
N GLU A 62 0.97 3.21 -8.43
CA GLU A 62 0.63 4.62 -8.29
C GLU A 62 1.76 5.43 -7.65
N VAL A 63 2.42 4.87 -6.62
CA VAL A 63 3.63 5.45 -6.02
C VAL A 63 4.73 5.60 -7.06
N ASP A 64 4.97 4.56 -7.86
CA ASP A 64 5.95 4.60 -8.96
C ASP A 64 5.59 5.62 -10.02
N ALA A 65 4.33 5.67 -10.45
CA ALA A 65 3.84 6.61 -11.46
C ALA A 65 4.03 8.08 -11.06
N LEU A 66 3.90 8.39 -9.77
CA LEU A 66 4.17 9.72 -9.22
C LEU A 66 5.67 10.04 -9.14
N GLY A 67 6.56 9.04 -9.23
CA GLY A 67 8.01 9.20 -9.13
C GLY A 67 8.61 8.69 -7.81
N GLY A 68 7.84 7.95 -6.99
CA GLY A 68 8.35 7.27 -5.80
C GLY A 68 9.27 6.09 -6.12
N TYR A 69 9.92 5.55 -5.11
CA TYR A 69 11.00 4.58 -5.24
C TYR A 69 10.58 3.14 -4.92
N SER A 70 9.47 2.92 -4.21
CA SER A 70 9.04 1.58 -3.76
C SER A 70 8.90 0.57 -4.90
N GLY A 71 8.41 1.00 -6.07
CA GLY A 71 8.31 0.16 -7.26
C GLY A 71 9.68 -0.29 -7.76
N LEU A 72 10.61 0.66 -7.90
CA LEU A 72 11.99 0.41 -8.35
C LEU A 72 12.74 -0.53 -7.41
N VAL A 73 12.67 -0.27 -6.11
CA VAL A 73 13.32 -1.10 -5.09
C VAL A 73 12.74 -2.51 -5.06
N SER A 74 11.42 -2.62 -5.23
CA SER A 74 10.74 -3.91 -5.27
C SER A 74 11.15 -4.73 -6.48
N ASP A 75 11.27 -4.11 -7.64
CA ASP A 75 11.69 -4.78 -8.86
C ASP A 75 13.15 -5.24 -8.76
N GLU A 76 14.06 -4.36 -8.30
CA GLU A 76 15.49 -4.66 -8.18
C GLU A 76 15.79 -5.83 -7.23
N SER A 77 15.02 -5.94 -6.15
CA SER A 77 15.21 -6.99 -5.14
C SER A 77 14.28 -8.19 -5.31
N ALA A 78 13.49 -8.24 -6.39
CA ALA A 78 12.53 -9.32 -6.61
C ALA A 78 13.22 -10.67 -6.80
N ILE A 79 12.68 -11.70 -6.12
CA ILE A 79 13.10 -13.10 -6.28
C ILE A 79 11.97 -13.95 -6.88
N GLN A 80 10.74 -13.44 -6.87
CA GLN A 80 9.59 -14.04 -7.54
C GLN A 80 8.58 -12.95 -7.88
N PHE A 81 7.89 -13.10 -9.00
CA PHE A 81 6.79 -12.21 -9.41
C PHE A 81 5.52 -13.03 -9.67
N ARG A 82 4.37 -12.47 -9.27
CA ARG A 82 3.05 -13.01 -9.60
C ARG A 82 2.02 -11.90 -9.84
N MET A 83 1.24 -12.03 -10.90
CA MET A 83 0.03 -11.22 -11.10
C MET A 83 -1.16 -11.93 -10.47
N LEU A 84 -1.61 -11.43 -9.32
CA LEU A 84 -2.75 -12.01 -8.61
C LEU A 84 -4.08 -11.63 -9.26
N ASN A 85 -5.09 -12.49 -9.06
CA ASN A 85 -6.47 -12.27 -9.53
C ASN A 85 -6.64 -12.15 -11.07
N ARG A 86 -5.76 -12.74 -11.88
CA ARG A 86 -5.91 -12.72 -13.36
C ARG A 86 -7.29 -13.19 -13.83
N SER A 87 -7.87 -14.21 -13.19
CA SER A 87 -9.20 -14.74 -13.51
C SER A 87 -10.37 -13.81 -13.17
N LYS A 88 -10.14 -12.75 -12.37
CA LYS A 88 -11.18 -11.82 -11.90
C LYS A 88 -11.30 -10.55 -12.76
N GLY A 89 -10.50 -10.44 -13.80
CA GLY A 89 -10.49 -9.30 -14.71
C GLY A 89 -9.56 -8.16 -14.28
N PRO A 90 -9.29 -7.21 -15.22
CA PRO A 90 -8.19 -6.23 -15.10
C PRO A 90 -8.34 -5.25 -13.93
N ALA A 91 -9.56 -4.92 -13.49
CA ALA A 91 -9.80 -4.10 -12.31
C ALA A 91 -9.28 -4.74 -11.00
N MET A 92 -9.08 -6.06 -11.01
CA MET A 92 -8.63 -6.83 -9.85
C MET A 92 -7.19 -7.33 -9.97
N TRP A 93 -6.56 -7.20 -11.14
CA TRP A 93 -5.17 -7.61 -11.35
C TRP A 93 -4.25 -6.84 -10.43
N SER A 94 -3.45 -7.57 -9.68
CA SER A 94 -2.64 -6.99 -8.61
C SER A 94 -1.26 -7.62 -8.62
N PRO A 95 -0.23 -6.87 -9.05
CA PRO A 95 1.14 -7.37 -9.06
C PRO A 95 1.64 -7.59 -7.62
N ARG A 96 2.44 -8.65 -7.44
CA ARG A 96 3.09 -8.99 -6.18
C ARG A 96 4.50 -9.52 -6.47
N THR A 97 5.48 -9.00 -5.76
CA THR A 97 6.83 -9.57 -5.71
C THR A 97 7.09 -10.23 -4.36
N GLN A 98 7.80 -11.35 -4.38
CA GLN A 98 8.59 -11.81 -3.26
C GLN A 98 9.97 -11.19 -3.41
N ASN A 99 10.54 -10.66 -2.32
CA ASN A 99 11.78 -9.89 -2.38
C ASN A 99 12.88 -10.53 -1.54
N ASP A 100 14.11 -10.38 -1.97
CA ASP A 100 15.28 -10.55 -1.12
C ASP A 100 15.30 -9.41 -0.11
N ARG A 101 15.08 -9.73 1.16
CA ARG A 101 14.92 -8.76 2.24
C ARG A 101 16.15 -7.89 2.46
N TYR A 102 17.34 -8.49 2.31
CA TYR A 102 18.61 -7.77 2.52
C TYR A 102 18.90 -6.87 1.33
N HIS A 103 18.68 -7.39 0.12
CA HIS A 103 18.85 -6.61 -1.12
C HIS A 103 17.84 -5.46 -1.17
N PHE A 104 16.59 -5.68 -0.78
CA PHE A 104 15.58 -4.62 -0.68
C PHE A 104 16.04 -3.46 0.22
N ALA A 105 16.54 -3.76 1.42
CA ALA A 105 17.01 -2.75 2.36
C ALA A 105 18.27 -2.02 1.84
N SER A 106 19.23 -2.75 1.27
CA SER A 106 20.44 -2.14 0.69
C SER A 106 20.14 -1.26 -0.52
N THR A 107 19.22 -1.69 -1.39
CA THR A 107 18.76 -0.89 -2.54
C THR A 107 18.08 0.41 -2.08
N TRP A 108 17.20 0.35 -1.08
CA TRP A 108 16.61 1.56 -0.48
C TRP A 108 17.68 2.53 -0.01
N ARG A 109 18.62 2.05 0.80
CA ARG A 109 19.69 2.88 1.32
C ARG A 109 20.52 3.50 0.21
N GLU A 110 20.92 2.71 -0.78
CA GLU A 110 21.71 3.18 -1.90
C GLU A 110 20.99 4.26 -2.73
N MET A 111 19.70 4.08 -3.00
CA MET A 111 18.89 5.07 -3.72
C MET A 111 18.75 6.36 -2.94
N LEU A 112 18.51 6.29 -1.63
CA LEU A 112 18.40 7.48 -0.79
C LEU A 112 19.74 8.22 -0.68
N GLU A 113 20.86 7.52 -0.51
CA GLU A 113 22.21 8.14 -0.47
C GLU A 113 22.60 8.83 -1.79
N LYS A 114 22.02 8.39 -2.92
CA LYS A 114 22.18 9.02 -4.23
C LYS A 114 21.18 10.17 -4.48
N THR A 115 20.20 10.39 -3.61
CA THR A 115 19.19 11.42 -3.79
C THR A 115 19.75 12.80 -3.45
N PRO A 116 19.83 13.74 -4.41
CA PRO A 116 20.34 15.09 -4.15
C PRO A 116 19.51 15.83 -3.09
N GLY A 117 20.16 16.59 -2.21
CA GLY A 117 19.48 17.40 -1.19
C GLY A 117 18.97 16.61 0.01
N LEU A 118 19.28 15.29 0.10
CA LEU A 118 18.91 14.43 1.22
C LEU A 118 20.12 14.17 2.12
N ASP A 119 20.05 14.63 3.36
CA ASP A 119 21.02 14.36 4.41
C ASP A 119 20.49 13.31 5.40
N PHE A 120 21.39 12.68 6.17
CA PHE A 120 21.05 11.64 7.14
C PHE A 120 21.57 11.99 8.53
N TRP A 121 20.82 11.60 9.55
CA TRP A 121 21.25 11.69 10.95
C TRP A 121 20.81 10.44 11.72
N GLN A 122 21.77 9.78 12.34
CA GLN A 122 21.49 8.61 13.18
C GLN A 122 21.33 9.02 14.63
N ASP A 123 20.10 9.14 15.08
CA ASP A 123 19.71 9.32 16.47
C ASP A 123 18.22 8.98 16.66
N SER A 124 17.78 8.85 17.89
CA SER A 124 16.37 8.72 18.24
C SER A 124 15.76 10.11 18.45
N VAL A 125 14.67 10.42 17.77
CA VAL A 125 13.88 11.61 18.04
C VAL A 125 13.02 11.36 19.28
N THR A 126 13.07 12.26 20.26
CA THR A 126 12.33 12.19 21.52
C THR A 126 11.21 13.22 21.62
N GLY A 127 11.18 14.20 20.71
CA GLY A 127 10.13 15.20 20.68
C GLY A 127 10.20 16.09 19.44
N VAL A 128 9.13 16.87 19.23
CA VAL A 128 9.04 17.93 18.22
C VAL A 128 9.23 19.29 18.87
N ILE A 129 9.79 20.24 18.14
CA ILE A 129 9.94 21.63 18.61
C ILE A 129 8.76 22.42 18.05
N VAL A 130 7.93 22.97 18.95
CA VAL A 130 6.75 23.76 18.57
C VAL A 130 6.91 25.20 19.04
N GLU A 131 6.68 26.15 18.16
CA GLU A 131 6.68 27.59 18.43
C GLU A 131 5.32 28.17 18.02
N GLY A 132 4.53 28.61 18.97
CA GLY A 132 3.14 28.99 18.76
C GLY A 132 2.32 27.79 18.32
N ASP A 133 1.77 27.83 17.12
CA ASP A 133 0.96 26.79 16.50
C ASP A 133 1.72 25.95 15.44
N LYS A 134 3.05 26.16 15.31
CA LYS A 134 3.87 25.57 14.24
C LYS A 134 4.95 24.65 14.77
N CYS A 135 5.11 23.50 14.13
CA CYS A 135 6.27 22.66 14.29
C CYS A 135 7.46 23.27 13.52
N VAL A 136 8.59 23.44 14.21
CA VAL A 136 9.80 24.10 13.67
C VAL A 136 11.07 23.26 13.84
N GLY A 137 10.94 21.97 14.13
CA GLY A 137 12.07 21.05 14.24
C GLY A 137 11.81 19.88 15.15
N VAL A 138 12.90 19.16 15.49
CA VAL A 138 12.88 17.99 16.35
C VAL A 138 13.98 18.05 17.40
N GLN A 139 13.76 17.36 18.53
CA GLN A 139 14.74 17.11 19.58
C GLN A 139 15.13 15.64 19.57
N THR A 140 16.44 15.37 19.72
CA THR A 140 16.98 14.02 19.71
C THR A 140 17.39 13.54 21.09
N ALA A 141 17.59 12.22 21.25
CA ALA A 141 18.00 11.61 22.52
C ALA A 141 19.40 12.05 22.99
N LEU A 142 20.28 12.41 22.06
CA LEU A 142 21.59 12.98 22.38
C LEU A 142 21.52 14.47 22.75
N GLY A 143 20.32 15.06 22.83
CA GLY A 143 20.08 16.45 23.21
C GLY A 143 20.32 17.46 22.09
N SER A 144 20.34 17.02 20.83
CA SER A 144 20.44 17.92 19.68
C SER A 144 19.08 18.50 19.30
N GLU A 145 19.02 19.80 19.05
CA GLU A 145 17.88 20.48 18.44
C GLU A 145 18.18 20.67 16.94
N ILE A 146 17.33 20.16 16.09
CA ILE A 146 17.46 20.29 14.63
C ILE A 146 16.25 21.06 14.10
N ARG A 147 16.49 22.17 13.43
CA ARG A 147 15.45 23.07 12.94
C ARG A 147 15.03 22.74 11.51
N ALA A 148 13.73 22.83 11.25
CA ALA A 148 13.15 22.71 9.91
C ALA A 148 11.87 23.52 9.78
N LYS A 149 11.43 23.74 8.54
CA LYS A 149 10.16 24.42 8.25
C LYS A 149 8.96 23.47 8.37
N ALA A 150 9.17 22.16 8.14
CA ALA A 150 8.16 21.13 8.30
C ALA A 150 8.77 19.81 8.81
N VAL A 151 7.98 19.00 9.51
CA VAL A 151 8.38 17.71 10.08
C VAL A 151 7.37 16.63 9.69
N VAL A 152 7.87 15.46 9.26
CA VAL A 152 7.06 14.27 8.96
C VAL A 152 7.42 13.17 9.95
N LEU A 153 6.45 12.72 10.75
CA LEU A 153 6.60 11.60 11.69
C LEU A 153 6.15 10.29 11.03
N THR A 154 7.05 9.30 11.04
CA THR A 154 6.82 7.98 10.42
C THR A 154 7.28 6.82 11.32
N ASN A 155 6.93 6.89 12.60
CA ASN A 155 7.52 6.08 13.67
C ASN A 155 7.21 4.56 13.62
N GLY A 156 6.33 4.09 12.72
CA GLY A 156 6.02 2.67 12.58
C GLY A 156 5.47 2.04 13.86
N THR A 157 6.04 0.90 14.25
CA THR A 157 5.68 0.16 15.47
C THR A 157 6.49 0.57 16.71
N PHE A 158 7.21 1.71 16.65
CA PHE A 158 8.22 2.06 17.65
C PHE A 158 7.69 2.96 18.77
N LEU A 159 6.62 3.75 18.55
CA LEU A 159 6.07 4.62 19.60
C LEU A 159 5.58 3.80 20.79
N ASN A 160 6.28 3.92 21.91
CA ASN A 160 6.06 3.12 23.12
C ASN A 160 5.90 1.62 22.81
N GLY A 161 6.70 1.13 21.84
CA GLY A 161 6.64 -0.23 21.34
C GLY A 161 6.91 -1.26 22.42
N LEU A 162 6.05 -2.27 22.52
CA LEU A 162 6.13 -3.34 23.50
C LEU A 162 5.90 -4.70 22.83
N MET A 163 6.92 -5.54 22.83
CA MET A 163 6.86 -6.90 22.25
C MET A 163 6.42 -7.91 23.30
N HIS A 164 5.63 -8.91 22.85
CA HIS A 164 5.07 -9.96 23.69
C HIS A 164 5.37 -11.35 23.11
N ILE A 165 5.89 -12.26 23.96
CA ILE A 165 6.10 -13.69 23.66
C ILE A 165 5.66 -14.47 24.90
N GLY A 166 4.49 -15.11 24.86
CA GLY A 166 3.89 -15.71 26.05
C GLY A 166 3.77 -14.71 27.19
N GLU A 167 4.32 -15.06 28.34
CA GLU A 167 4.30 -14.21 29.51
C GLU A 167 5.37 -13.09 29.51
N LYS A 168 6.34 -13.16 28.58
CA LYS A 168 7.47 -12.23 28.52
C LYS A 168 7.12 -10.96 27.75
N GLN A 169 7.62 -9.82 28.23
CA GLN A 169 7.46 -8.52 27.60
C GLN A 169 8.82 -7.84 27.45
N PHE A 170 9.02 -7.17 26.32
CA PHE A 170 10.25 -6.45 25.99
C PHE A 170 9.92 -5.11 25.35
N GLY A 171 10.52 -4.02 25.83
CA GLY A 171 10.42 -2.72 25.17
C GLY A 171 11.11 -2.75 23.80
N GLY A 172 10.41 -2.38 22.75
CA GLY A 172 10.94 -2.32 21.40
C GLY A 172 9.86 -2.33 20.33
N GLY A 173 10.14 -1.74 19.19
CA GLY A 173 9.24 -1.76 18.03
C GLY A 173 9.47 -2.95 17.10
N ARG A 174 10.64 -3.59 17.21
CA ARG A 174 11.08 -4.76 16.46
C ARG A 174 12.15 -5.51 17.25
N ALA A 175 12.27 -6.83 17.02
CA ALA A 175 13.27 -7.64 17.70
C ALA A 175 14.68 -7.07 17.49
N GLY A 176 15.39 -6.82 18.59
CA GLY A 176 16.73 -6.24 18.59
C GLY A 176 16.78 -4.70 18.52
N GLU A 177 15.65 -4.01 18.47
CA GLU A 177 15.60 -2.55 18.38
C GLU A 177 14.76 -1.93 19.51
N ARG A 178 15.22 -0.79 20.04
CA ARG A 178 14.57 -0.09 21.15
C ARG A 178 13.26 0.57 20.74
N ALA A 179 12.37 0.83 21.70
CA ALA A 179 11.20 1.67 21.50
C ALA A 179 11.59 3.15 21.36
N SER A 180 10.74 3.91 20.65
CA SER A 180 10.78 5.38 20.65
C SER A 180 9.86 5.89 21.75
N VAL A 181 10.39 6.63 22.69
CA VAL A 181 9.68 7.17 23.86
C VAL A 181 9.77 8.69 23.90
N GLY A 182 8.80 9.36 24.51
CA GLY A 182 8.73 10.81 24.67
C GLY A 182 7.84 11.52 23.65
N ILE A 183 7.80 11.06 22.40
CA ILE A 183 6.98 11.69 21.35
C ILE A 183 5.47 11.55 21.65
N THR A 184 5.02 10.38 22.06
CA THR A 184 3.59 10.16 22.34
C THR A 184 3.09 11.07 23.44
N GLU A 185 3.82 11.13 24.55
CA GLU A 185 3.49 11.94 25.72
C GLU A 185 3.41 13.42 25.33
N GLN A 186 4.41 13.92 24.60
CA GLN A 186 4.42 15.30 24.13
C GLN A 186 3.25 15.61 23.18
N LEU A 187 2.91 14.72 22.26
CA LEU A 187 1.78 14.93 21.35
C LEU A 187 0.44 14.94 22.12
N ILE A 188 0.30 14.11 23.16
CA ILE A 188 -0.87 14.15 24.05
C ILE A 188 -0.96 15.50 24.76
N ASP A 189 0.15 16.01 25.30
CA ASP A 189 0.21 17.32 25.95
C ASP A 189 -0.11 18.48 24.98
N LEU A 190 0.19 18.30 23.69
CA LEU A 190 -0.20 19.23 22.63
C LEU A 190 -1.68 19.10 22.21
N GLY A 191 -2.44 18.19 22.82
CA GLY A 191 -3.87 18.01 22.60
C GLY A 191 -4.24 16.92 21.58
N PHE A 192 -3.30 16.10 21.12
CA PHE A 192 -3.61 14.96 20.25
C PHE A 192 -4.24 13.81 21.05
N LYS A 193 -5.21 13.15 20.45
CA LYS A 193 -5.75 11.87 20.94
C LYS A 193 -4.85 10.74 20.44
N SER A 194 -4.52 9.80 21.29
CA SER A 194 -3.77 8.59 20.96
C SER A 194 -4.56 7.33 21.29
N GLY A 195 -4.14 6.21 20.72
CA GLY A 195 -4.64 4.88 21.05
C GLY A 195 -3.52 3.84 20.88
N ARG A 196 -3.84 2.58 21.16
CA ARG A 196 -2.89 1.49 20.97
C ARG A 196 -3.40 0.50 19.93
N MET A 197 -2.50 0.09 19.05
CA MET A 197 -2.71 -0.98 18.08
C MET A 197 -1.72 -2.12 18.29
N LYS A 198 -2.06 -3.28 17.75
CA LYS A 198 -1.22 -4.47 17.81
C LYS A 198 -1.01 -5.02 16.41
N THR A 199 0.21 -5.46 16.13
CA THR A 199 0.52 -6.33 15.00
C THR A 199 1.35 -7.53 15.46
N GLY A 200 1.71 -8.42 14.56
CA GLY A 200 2.51 -9.59 14.93
C GLY A 200 3.32 -10.11 13.75
N THR A 201 4.28 -10.97 14.06
CA THR A 201 5.13 -11.65 13.08
C THR A 201 5.24 -13.13 13.42
N PRO A 202 5.37 -14.03 12.43
CA PRO A 202 5.60 -15.46 12.66
C PRO A 202 7.05 -15.73 13.04
N PRO A 203 7.35 -16.95 13.52
CA PRO A 203 8.72 -17.40 13.72
C PRO A 203 9.51 -17.40 12.41
N ARG A 204 10.83 -17.32 12.53
CA ARG A 204 11.76 -17.53 11.42
C ARG A 204 12.40 -18.89 11.56
N ILE A 205 12.49 -19.62 10.46
CA ILE A 205 12.85 -21.04 10.43
C ILE A 205 14.08 -21.23 9.56
N ASP A 206 14.96 -22.15 9.97
CA ASP A 206 16.08 -22.61 9.15
C ASP A 206 15.56 -23.51 8.03
N GLY A 207 15.55 -23.04 6.80
CA GLY A 207 15.08 -23.77 5.63
C GLY A 207 15.80 -25.11 5.40
N ARG A 208 17.05 -25.26 5.85
CA ARG A 208 17.82 -26.51 5.75
C ARG A 208 17.23 -27.62 6.63
N SER A 209 16.39 -27.28 7.59
CA SER A 209 15.72 -28.20 8.50
C SER A 209 14.33 -28.62 8.03
N LEU A 210 13.88 -28.11 6.88
CA LEU A 210 12.57 -28.38 6.29
C LEU A 210 12.65 -29.43 5.19
N ASP A 211 11.62 -30.25 5.08
CA ASP A 211 11.43 -31.20 3.97
C ASP A 211 10.42 -30.62 2.97
N PHE A 212 10.92 -29.89 1.99
CA PHE A 212 10.11 -29.25 0.95
C PHE A 212 9.38 -30.24 0.04
N THR A 213 9.77 -31.54 0.02
CA THR A 213 9.10 -32.57 -0.80
C THR A 213 7.68 -32.86 -0.31
N LYS A 214 7.37 -32.53 0.95
CA LYS A 214 6.04 -32.69 1.56
C LYS A 214 5.16 -31.42 1.40
N MET A 215 5.61 -30.43 0.67
CA MET A 215 4.91 -29.15 0.48
C MET A 215 4.55 -28.94 -0.99
N GLU A 216 3.46 -28.22 -1.23
CA GLU A 216 3.05 -27.83 -2.58
C GLU A 216 3.92 -26.67 -3.07
N VAL A 217 4.52 -26.80 -4.25
CA VAL A 217 5.34 -25.74 -4.86
C VAL A 217 4.45 -24.65 -5.42
N GLN A 218 4.73 -23.40 -5.09
CA GLN A 218 4.10 -22.22 -5.66
C GLN A 218 5.11 -21.43 -6.49
N PRO A 219 5.18 -21.65 -7.82
CA PRO A 219 6.10 -20.95 -8.70
C PRO A 219 5.67 -19.50 -8.91
N GLY A 220 6.58 -18.68 -9.43
CA GLY A 220 6.28 -17.38 -10.01
C GLY A 220 5.57 -17.51 -11.36
N ASP A 221 5.14 -16.38 -11.92
CA ASP A 221 4.60 -16.32 -13.28
C ASP A 221 5.71 -16.64 -14.29
N GLU A 222 5.39 -17.41 -15.35
CA GLU A 222 6.34 -17.76 -16.42
C GLU A 222 6.81 -16.52 -17.20
N ASP A 223 5.95 -15.52 -17.28
CA ASP A 223 6.21 -14.25 -17.96
C ASP A 223 5.98 -13.11 -16.97
N PRO A 224 6.98 -12.85 -16.10
CA PRO A 224 6.88 -11.84 -15.06
C PRO A 224 6.91 -10.42 -15.65
N THR A 225 6.14 -9.53 -15.02
CA THR A 225 6.20 -8.09 -15.26
C THR A 225 6.90 -7.38 -14.09
N HIS A 226 6.80 -6.07 -14.00
CA HIS A 226 7.42 -5.28 -12.93
C HIS A 226 6.44 -4.26 -12.38
N PHE A 227 6.79 -3.64 -11.24
CA PHE A 227 6.05 -2.52 -10.70
C PHE A 227 6.36 -1.21 -11.44
N SER A 228 7.64 -0.95 -11.71
CA SER A 228 8.03 0.33 -12.27
C SER A 228 7.67 0.48 -13.74
N PHE A 229 7.21 1.68 -14.11
CA PHE A 229 7.04 2.07 -15.51
C PHE A 229 8.36 2.45 -16.19
N LEU A 230 9.44 2.62 -15.43
CA LEU A 230 10.80 2.67 -15.97
C LEU A 230 11.22 1.25 -16.35
N LYS A 231 11.52 1.03 -17.63
CA LYS A 231 11.88 -0.30 -18.17
C LYS A 231 13.29 -0.73 -17.76
N ARG A 232 13.54 -0.83 -16.45
CA ARG A 232 14.76 -1.42 -15.92
C ARG A 232 14.64 -2.94 -16.03
N ARG A 233 15.66 -3.58 -16.60
CA ARG A 233 15.69 -5.05 -16.68
C ARG A 233 15.95 -5.61 -15.29
N VAL A 234 14.96 -6.32 -14.76
CA VAL A 234 15.12 -7.19 -13.60
C VAL A 234 15.24 -8.61 -14.13
N ASP A 235 16.29 -9.31 -13.73
CA ASP A 235 16.46 -10.71 -14.14
C ASP A 235 15.63 -11.60 -13.22
N LEU A 236 14.49 -12.02 -13.73
CA LEU A 236 13.60 -13.01 -13.09
C LEU A 236 13.60 -14.35 -13.84
N SER A 237 14.65 -14.64 -14.62
CA SER A 237 14.81 -15.94 -15.29
C SER A 237 14.90 -17.11 -14.31
N GLU A 238 15.50 -16.88 -13.13
CA GLU A 238 15.60 -17.85 -12.04
C GLU A 238 14.80 -17.38 -10.82
N GLN A 239 13.47 -17.60 -10.84
CA GLN A 239 12.62 -17.28 -9.71
C GLN A 239 12.71 -18.35 -8.61
N LEU A 240 12.76 -17.91 -7.35
CA LEU A 240 12.66 -18.81 -6.20
C LEU A 240 11.19 -19.12 -5.90
N PRO A 241 10.79 -20.40 -5.83
CA PRO A 241 9.42 -20.74 -5.48
C PRO A 241 9.14 -20.47 -4.00
N CYS A 242 7.91 -20.07 -3.69
CA CYS A 242 7.33 -20.25 -2.37
C CYS A 242 6.76 -21.67 -2.28
N HIS A 243 6.46 -22.13 -1.05
CA HIS A 243 5.77 -23.40 -0.83
C HIS A 243 4.52 -23.19 0.01
N ILE A 244 3.58 -24.10 -0.12
CA ILE A 244 2.36 -24.10 0.67
C ILE A 244 2.42 -25.29 1.64
N ALA A 245 2.18 -24.99 2.92
CA ALA A 245 2.04 -25.96 3.98
C ALA A 245 0.68 -25.78 4.68
N TYR A 246 0.29 -26.76 5.46
CA TYR A 246 -0.97 -26.71 6.19
C TYR A 246 -0.77 -27.10 7.66
N THR A 247 -1.49 -26.44 8.56
CA THR A 247 -1.67 -26.94 9.92
C THR A 247 -2.57 -28.17 9.90
N ASN A 248 -2.63 -28.89 11.02
CA ASN A 248 -3.52 -30.02 11.26
C ASN A 248 -4.07 -29.96 12.68
N GLU A 249 -4.97 -30.87 13.04
CA GLU A 249 -5.60 -30.89 14.37
C GLU A 249 -4.58 -31.03 15.51
N ALA A 250 -3.53 -31.85 15.35
CA ALA A 250 -2.47 -31.97 16.36
C ALA A 250 -1.72 -30.65 16.59
N VAL A 251 -1.48 -29.88 15.51
CA VAL A 251 -0.93 -28.52 15.61
C VAL A 251 -1.89 -27.59 16.37
N HIS A 252 -3.20 -27.68 16.06
CA HIS A 252 -4.20 -26.85 16.73
C HIS A 252 -4.29 -27.15 18.22
N ASP A 253 -4.28 -28.42 18.61
CA ASP A 253 -4.31 -28.82 20.02
C ASP A 253 -3.06 -28.37 20.78
N MET A 254 -1.89 -28.49 20.16
CA MET A 254 -0.64 -27.97 20.73
C MET A 254 -0.70 -26.45 20.93
N LEU A 255 -1.21 -25.69 19.96
CA LEU A 255 -1.35 -24.24 20.08
C LEU A 255 -2.37 -23.86 21.15
N ARG A 256 -3.52 -24.57 21.25
CA ARG A 256 -4.53 -24.37 22.30
C ARG A 256 -3.96 -24.57 23.70
N SER A 257 -3.02 -25.49 23.89
CA SER A 257 -2.37 -25.69 25.21
C SER A 257 -1.63 -24.45 25.73
N GLY A 258 -1.32 -23.50 24.86
CA GLY A 258 -0.67 -22.24 25.21
C GLY A 258 -1.63 -21.06 25.39
N PHE A 259 -2.94 -21.19 25.18
CA PHE A 259 -3.87 -20.06 25.15
C PHE A 259 -3.97 -19.30 26.47
N GLU A 260 -3.98 -19.98 27.60
CA GLU A 260 -3.99 -19.33 28.91
C GLU A 260 -2.75 -18.44 29.16
N ARG A 261 -1.64 -18.76 28.48
CA ARG A 261 -0.36 -18.04 28.54
C ARG A 261 -0.20 -17.01 27.42
N SER A 262 -1.17 -16.97 26.49
CA SER A 262 -1.17 -16.00 25.40
C SER A 262 -1.51 -14.61 25.90
N PRO A 263 -0.70 -13.58 25.58
CA PRO A 263 -0.97 -12.20 25.94
C PRO A 263 -2.25 -11.65 25.29
N MET A 264 -2.73 -12.28 24.21
CA MET A 264 -3.98 -11.93 23.56
C MET A 264 -5.21 -12.40 24.31
N PHE A 265 -5.17 -13.61 24.91
CA PHE A 265 -6.32 -14.19 25.61
C PHE A 265 -6.36 -13.83 27.11
N ASN A 266 -5.21 -13.54 27.72
CA ASN A 266 -5.14 -13.17 29.15
C ASN A 266 -5.29 -11.66 29.41
N GLY A 267 -5.57 -10.84 28.38
CA GLY A 267 -5.84 -9.40 28.51
C GLY A 267 -4.59 -8.52 28.70
N ARG A 268 -3.38 -9.04 28.55
CA ARG A 268 -2.15 -8.22 28.60
C ARG A 268 -2.03 -7.31 27.39
N ILE A 269 -2.38 -7.79 26.19
CA ILE A 269 -2.48 -6.96 24.99
C ILE A 269 -3.80 -6.21 25.04
N ARG A 270 -3.74 -4.87 25.01
CA ARG A 270 -4.89 -3.97 24.97
C ARG A 270 -5.16 -3.42 23.58
N GLY A 271 -4.15 -3.43 22.71
CA GLY A 271 -4.24 -2.94 21.34
C GLY A 271 -5.08 -3.86 20.45
N LEU A 272 -5.91 -3.28 19.59
CA LEU A 272 -6.65 -4.02 18.58
C LEU A 272 -5.71 -4.51 17.48
N GLY A 273 -5.86 -5.79 17.09
CA GLY A 273 -5.09 -6.41 16.02
C GLY A 273 -5.79 -6.28 14.67
N PRO A 274 -5.05 -6.45 13.55
CA PRO A 274 -5.61 -6.36 12.22
C PRO A 274 -6.55 -7.53 11.92
N ARG A 275 -7.77 -7.23 11.49
CA ARG A 275 -8.83 -8.20 11.16
C ARG A 275 -8.44 -9.21 10.09
N TYR A 276 -7.65 -8.77 9.10
CA TYR A 276 -7.29 -9.56 7.91
C TYR A 276 -5.88 -10.16 7.95
N CYS A 277 -5.18 -10.03 9.07
CA CYS A 277 -3.94 -10.76 9.36
C CYS A 277 -4.01 -11.28 10.80
N PRO A 278 -5.00 -12.14 11.11
CA PRO A 278 -5.14 -12.69 12.45
C PRO A 278 -3.93 -13.56 12.76
N SER A 279 -3.59 -13.62 14.04
CA SER A 279 -2.62 -14.60 14.52
C SER A 279 -3.13 -16.02 14.30
N ILE A 280 -2.24 -17.01 14.39
CA ILE A 280 -2.66 -18.42 14.23
C ILE A 280 -3.61 -18.81 15.36
N GLU A 281 -3.40 -18.32 16.57
CA GLU A 281 -4.29 -18.53 17.71
C GLU A 281 -5.68 -17.93 17.46
N ASP A 282 -5.80 -16.74 16.88
CA ASP A 282 -7.09 -16.15 16.48
C ASP A 282 -7.83 -16.99 15.43
N LYS A 283 -7.07 -17.56 14.46
CA LYS A 283 -7.65 -18.41 13.43
C LYS A 283 -8.24 -19.71 14.02
N ILE A 284 -7.50 -20.34 14.92
CA ILE A 284 -7.90 -21.60 15.56
C ILE A 284 -9.09 -21.39 16.50
N ASP A 285 -9.17 -20.24 17.15
CA ASP A 285 -10.28 -19.89 18.03
C ASP A 285 -11.55 -19.55 17.22
N ARG A 286 -11.44 -18.58 16.29
CA ARG A 286 -12.58 -18.09 15.50
C ARG A 286 -13.09 -19.06 14.44
N PHE A 287 -12.24 -19.93 13.94
CA PHE A 287 -12.55 -20.93 12.91
C PHE A 287 -12.24 -22.34 13.41
N ALA A 288 -12.74 -22.66 14.60
CA ALA A 288 -12.51 -23.95 15.27
C ALA A 288 -13.05 -25.14 14.49
N ASP A 289 -14.00 -24.93 13.57
CA ASP A 289 -14.56 -25.91 12.65
C ASP A 289 -13.59 -26.32 11.51
N LYS A 290 -12.52 -25.55 11.29
CA LYS A 290 -11.53 -25.83 10.26
C LYS A 290 -10.45 -26.77 10.79
N SER A 291 -10.30 -27.94 10.17
CA SER A 291 -9.26 -28.93 10.51
C SER A 291 -7.85 -28.51 10.09
N ARG A 292 -7.73 -27.51 9.20
CA ARG A 292 -6.43 -27.01 8.70
C ARG A 292 -6.48 -25.55 8.28
N HIS A 293 -5.35 -24.87 8.40
CA HIS A 293 -5.12 -23.54 7.87
C HIS A 293 -3.93 -23.52 6.92
N GLN A 294 -4.07 -22.84 5.80
CA GLN A 294 -3.00 -22.67 4.82
C GLN A 294 -1.94 -21.71 5.32
N LEU A 295 -0.68 -22.08 5.09
CA LEU A 295 0.51 -21.30 5.39
C LEU A 295 1.35 -21.19 4.12
N PHE A 296 2.09 -20.06 4.00
CA PHE A 296 3.07 -19.89 2.93
C PHE A 296 4.47 -19.92 3.52
N VAL A 297 5.30 -20.77 2.96
CA VAL A 297 6.71 -20.96 3.31
C VAL A 297 7.51 -20.12 2.33
N GLU A 298 7.92 -18.94 2.77
CA GLU A 298 8.46 -17.87 1.92
C GLU A 298 9.96 -17.70 2.19
N PRO A 299 10.85 -17.83 1.17
CA PRO A 299 12.27 -17.52 1.35
C PRO A 299 12.47 -16.02 1.62
N GLU A 300 13.33 -15.66 2.58
CA GLU A 300 13.66 -14.27 2.89
C GLU A 300 14.76 -13.67 1.99
N GLY A 301 15.32 -14.44 1.07
CA GLY A 301 16.30 -13.98 0.10
C GLY A 301 16.99 -15.11 -0.67
N ARG A 302 17.83 -14.75 -1.64
CA ARG A 302 18.56 -15.70 -2.48
C ARG A 302 19.74 -16.37 -1.74
N THR A 303 20.39 -15.64 -0.86
CA THR A 303 21.64 -16.06 -0.20
C THR A 303 21.45 -16.42 1.27
N THR A 304 20.22 -16.38 1.78
CA THR A 304 19.88 -16.78 3.13
C THR A 304 19.08 -18.08 3.17
N VAL A 305 19.24 -18.83 4.23
CA VAL A 305 18.44 -20.02 4.53
C VAL A 305 17.23 -19.69 5.41
N GLU A 306 17.03 -18.41 5.72
CA GLU A 306 15.93 -17.96 6.57
C GLU A 306 14.61 -18.03 5.82
N ILE A 307 13.61 -18.67 6.44
CA ILE A 307 12.26 -18.83 5.93
C ILE A 307 11.28 -18.04 6.80
N TYR A 308 10.43 -17.27 6.14
CA TYR A 308 9.25 -16.62 6.72
C TYR A 308 8.03 -17.53 6.59
N LEU A 309 7.37 -17.85 7.69
CA LEU A 309 6.17 -18.70 7.70
C LEU A 309 4.90 -17.85 7.70
N ASN A 310 4.50 -17.34 6.53
CA ASN A 310 3.34 -16.47 6.41
C ASN A 310 2.04 -17.19 6.79
N GLY A 311 1.25 -16.55 7.64
CA GLY A 311 0.01 -17.12 8.17
C GLY A 311 0.14 -17.78 9.54
N PHE A 312 1.36 -17.93 10.09
CA PHE A 312 1.65 -18.45 11.42
C PHE A 312 2.11 -17.36 12.41
N SER A 313 1.64 -16.13 12.23
CA SER A 313 1.91 -15.05 13.20
C SER A 313 1.35 -15.45 14.56
N THR A 314 2.15 -15.30 15.63
CA THR A 314 1.77 -15.77 16.96
C THR A 314 2.48 -15.00 18.06
N SER A 315 1.85 -14.93 19.23
CA SER A 315 2.45 -14.41 20.48
C SER A 315 2.51 -15.46 21.59
N LEU A 316 2.24 -16.73 21.27
CA LEU A 316 2.32 -17.85 22.21
C LEU A 316 3.74 -18.02 22.77
N PRO A 317 3.90 -18.74 23.91
CA PRO A 317 5.21 -19.08 24.43
C PRO A 317 6.09 -19.79 23.40
N GLU A 318 7.40 -19.53 23.43
CA GLU A 318 8.38 -20.03 22.46
C GLU A 318 8.36 -21.56 22.32
N GLU A 319 8.25 -22.27 23.44
CA GLU A 319 8.20 -23.73 23.46
C GLU A 319 6.94 -24.30 22.81
N VAL A 320 5.80 -23.61 22.94
CA VAL A 320 4.54 -23.99 22.29
C VAL A 320 4.64 -23.78 20.78
N GLN A 321 5.21 -22.65 20.33
CA GLN A 321 5.47 -22.39 18.93
C GLN A 321 6.34 -23.48 18.31
N HIS A 322 7.45 -23.83 18.95
CA HIS A 322 8.39 -24.83 18.46
C HIS A 322 7.78 -26.23 18.41
N ALA A 323 7.04 -26.64 19.46
CA ALA A 323 6.35 -27.91 19.50
C ALA A 323 5.28 -28.03 18.40
N ALA A 324 4.49 -26.97 18.20
CA ALA A 324 3.46 -26.93 17.17
C ALA A 324 4.05 -27.03 15.75
N LEU A 325 5.16 -26.34 15.47
CA LEU A 325 5.85 -26.42 14.18
C LEU A 325 6.23 -27.85 13.82
N LYS A 326 6.77 -28.63 14.77
CA LYS A 326 7.21 -30.00 14.53
C LYS A 326 6.09 -30.99 14.24
N LEU A 327 4.85 -30.63 14.48
CA LEU A 327 3.68 -31.45 14.17
C LEU A 327 3.14 -31.23 12.74
N MET A 328 3.72 -30.30 11.99
CA MET A 328 3.34 -30.08 10.60
C MET A 328 4.14 -30.95 9.65
N PRO A 329 3.50 -31.51 8.59
CA PRO A 329 4.22 -32.24 7.53
C PRO A 329 5.32 -31.37 6.89
N GLY A 330 6.53 -31.91 6.84
CA GLY A 330 7.72 -31.20 6.32
C GLY A 330 8.46 -30.34 7.35
N PHE A 331 7.94 -30.22 8.58
CA PHE A 331 8.54 -29.44 9.67
C PHE A 331 9.02 -30.29 10.85
N GLU A 332 9.02 -31.59 10.73
CA GLU A 332 9.32 -32.53 11.84
C GLU A 332 10.69 -32.27 12.50
N ASN A 333 11.64 -31.78 11.69
CA ASN A 333 13.00 -31.42 12.13
C ASN A 333 13.23 -29.91 12.22
N ALA A 334 12.17 -29.11 12.16
CA ALA A 334 12.27 -27.66 12.07
C ALA A 334 13.12 -27.07 13.20
N LYS A 335 14.05 -26.20 12.82
CA LYS A 335 14.87 -25.37 13.71
C LYS A 335 14.40 -23.93 13.58
N MET A 336 14.08 -23.32 14.70
CA MET A 336 13.61 -21.95 14.75
C MET A 336 14.77 -21.01 15.02
N PHE A 337 15.00 -20.00 14.18
CA PHE A 337 16.02 -18.97 14.42
C PHE A 337 15.56 -17.96 15.47
N ARG A 338 14.28 -17.59 15.45
CA ARG A 338 13.63 -16.74 16.45
C ARG A 338 12.13 -16.99 16.49
N PRO A 339 11.52 -16.84 17.67
CA PRO A 339 10.07 -17.01 17.81
C PRO A 339 9.30 -15.88 17.13
N GLY A 340 8.04 -16.17 16.82
CA GLY A 340 7.04 -15.17 16.52
C GLY A 340 6.73 -14.32 17.76
N TYR A 341 6.28 -13.09 17.55
CA TYR A 341 5.88 -12.18 18.62
C TYR A 341 4.77 -11.23 18.17
N ALA A 342 4.01 -10.73 19.14
CA ALA A 342 3.17 -9.57 18.92
C ALA A 342 3.92 -8.30 19.34
N VAL A 343 3.63 -7.18 18.72
CA VAL A 343 4.07 -5.86 19.14
C VAL A 343 2.89 -4.92 19.27
N GLU A 344 2.75 -4.27 20.42
CA GLU A 344 1.85 -3.16 20.65
C GLU A 344 2.61 -1.84 20.50
N TYR A 345 1.94 -0.85 19.94
CA TYR A 345 2.51 0.48 19.71
C TYR A 345 1.42 1.54 19.75
N ASP A 346 1.82 2.78 20.00
CA ASP A 346 0.90 3.90 19.98
C ASP A 346 0.64 4.37 18.55
N TYR A 347 -0.61 4.79 18.29
CA TYR A 347 -1.03 5.43 17.06
C TYR A 347 -1.89 6.65 17.36
N PHE A 348 -2.08 7.51 16.39
CA PHE A 348 -2.91 8.68 16.48
C PHE A 348 -4.07 8.55 15.49
N PRO A 349 -5.34 8.63 15.95
CA PRO A 349 -6.50 8.56 15.06
C PRO A 349 -6.36 9.54 13.89
N PRO A 350 -6.38 9.06 12.63
CA PRO A 350 -6.06 9.87 11.46
C PRO A 350 -7.12 10.93 11.13
N THR A 351 -8.25 10.91 11.84
CA THR A 351 -9.25 11.99 11.80
C THR A 351 -8.75 13.32 12.35
N GLN A 352 -7.55 13.34 12.93
CA GLN A 352 -6.83 14.54 13.37
C GLN A 352 -5.91 15.11 12.27
N LEU A 353 -6.02 14.59 11.04
CA LEU A 353 -5.24 15.01 9.87
C LEU A 353 -6.15 15.69 8.85
N LYS A 354 -5.54 16.57 8.07
CA LYS A 354 -6.07 17.07 6.80
C LYS A 354 -5.82 16.04 5.70
N HIS A 355 -6.49 16.13 4.54
CA HIS A 355 -6.19 15.28 3.37
C HIS A 355 -4.75 15.42 2.85
N SER A 356 -4.04 16.50 3.21
CA SER A 356 -2.61 16.67 2.97
C SER A 356 -1.71 15.83 3.87
N LEU A 357 -2.28 15.11 4.85
CA LEU A 357 -1.63 14.42 5.97
C LEU A 357 -0.96 15.35 6.99
N GLU A 358 -1.16 16.67 6.87
CA GLU A 358 -0.80 17.63 7.90
C GLU A 358 -1.77 17.53 9.09
N THR A 359 -1.27 17.68 10.31
CA THR A 359 -2.11 17.65 11.50
C THR A 359 -3.02 18.89 11.58
N THR A 360 -4.19 18.73 12.21
CA THR A 360 -5.12 19.85 12.42
C THR A 360 -4.76 20.69 13.64
N THR A 361 -3.98 20.16 14.58
CA THR A 361 -3.62 20.77 15.86
C THR A 361 -2.35 21.60 15.78
N VAL A 362 -1.32 21.08 15.07
CA VAL A 362 0.00 21.72 14.93
C VAL A 362 0.31 21.87 13.44
N ASN A 363 0.48 23.09 12.97
CA ASN A 363 0.82 23.35 11.58
C ASN A 363 2.24 22.88 11.25
N ASN A 364 2.50 22.52 9.99
CA ASN A 364 3.79 22.01 9.49
C ASN A 364 4.25 20.69 10.14
N LEU A 365 3.34 19.96 10.79
CA LEU A 365 3.56 18.64 11.32
C LEU A 365 2.71 17.62 10.54
N TYR A 366 3.34 16.59 9.99
CA TYR A 366 2.73 15.57 9.14
C TYR A 366 2.89 14.19 9.74
N PHE A 367 1.88 13.33 9.59
CA PHE A 367 1.95 11.92 10.01
C PHE A 367 1.78 11.01 8.80
N ALA A 368 2.59 9.96 8.70
CA ALA A 368 2.47 8.98 7.63
C ALA A 368 2.80 7.55 8.09
N GLY A 369 2.06 6.58 7.57
CA GLY A 369 2.25 5.17 7.84
C GLY A 369 1.54 4.68 9.09
N GLN A 370 2.18 3.80 9.85
CA GLN A 370 1.53 3.12 11.00
C GLN A 370 1.12 4.05 12.14
N ILE A 371 1.75 5.20 12.27
CA ILE A 371 1.33 6.23 13.24
C ILE A 371 -0.14 6.65 13.03
N ASN A 372 -0.67 6.49 11.80
CA ASN A 372 -2.05 6.75 11.41
C ASN A 372 -2.97 5.52 11.55
N GLY A 373 -2.51 4.45 12.19
CA GLY A 373 -3.30 3.23 12.37
C GLY A 373 -3.42 2.35 11.12
N THR A 374 -2.51 2.47 10.15
CA THR A 374 -2.46 1.56 8.99
C THR A 374 -1.49 0.40 9.22
N THR A 375 -1.69 -0.73 8.50
CA THR A 375 -0.75 -1.84 8.50
C THR A 375 -0.48 -2.29 7.07
N GLY A 376 0.78 -2.18 6.65
CA GLY A 376 1.28 -2.62 5.34
C GLY A 376 2.34 -1.66 4.82
N TYR A 377 3.28 -2.21 4.06
CA TYR A 377 4.39 -1.45 3.49
C TYR A 377 3.89 -0.45 2.45
N GLU A 378 2.93 -0.86 1.64
CA GLU A 378 2.36 -0.09 0.54
C GLU A 378 1.52 1.07 1.06
N GLU A 379 0.71 0.82 2.10
CA GLU A 379 -0.07 1.85 2.79
C GLU A 379 0.86 2.88 3.46
N ALA A 380 1.99 2.44 4.00
CA ALA A 380 2.98 3.33 4.58
C ALA A 380 3.71 4.14 3.51
N ALA A 381 4.15 3.49 2.43
CA ALA A 381 4.86 4.12 1.31
C ALA A 381 4.04 5.26 0.68
N CYS A 382 2.79 5.01 0.33
CA CYS A 382 1.95 6.02 -0.32
C CYS A 382 1.62 7.21 0.60
N GLN A 383 1.40 6.97 1.90
CA GLN A 383 1.24 8.06 2.86
C GLN A 383 2.53 8.86 3.00
N GLY A 384 3.69 8.17 3.08
CA GLY A 384 4.99 8.82 3.12
C GLY A 384 5.23 9.71 1.93
N LEU A 385 4.99 9.19 0.71
CA LEU A 385 5.11 9.94 -0.53
C LEU A 385 4.28 11.22 -0.49
N MET A 386 2.99 11.12 -0.17
CA MET A 386 2.08 12.28 -0.14
C MET A 386 2.44 13.27 0.98
N ALA A 387 2.81 12.79 2.16
CA ALA A 387 3.26 13.65 3.26
C ALA A 387 4.56 14.38 2.91
N GLY A 388 5.54 13.70 2.28
CA GLY A 388 6.79 14.30 1.83
C GLY A 388 6.58 15.38 0.77
N ILE A 389 5.76 15.12 -0.25
CA ILE A 389 5.35 16.11 -1.26
C ILE A 389 4.73 17.32 -0.58
N ASN A 390 3.74 17.13 0.28
CA ASN A 390 3.00 18.22 0.89
C ASN A 390 3.81 19.00 1.93
N ALA A 391 4.66 18.32 2.69
CA ALA A 391 5.61 18.98 3.59
C ALA A 391 6.59 19.88 2.81
N ALA A 392 7.18 19.40 1.71
CA ALA A 392 8.04 20.20 0.87
C ALA A 392 7.29 21.41 0.29
N ARG A 393 6.11 21.23 -0.27
CA ARG A 393 5.28 22.28 -0.86
C ARG A 393 4.90 23.37 0.14
N SER A 394 4.60 22.99 1.39
CA SER A 394 4.25 23.95 2.44
C SER A 394 5.41 24.91 2.75
N THR A 395 6.67 24.47 2.58
CA THR A 395 7.86 25.30 2.83
C THR A 395 7.99 26.46 1.84
N TRP A 396 7.32 26.36 0.69
CA TRP A 396 7.24 27.40 -0.37
C TRP A 396 5.87 28.09 -0.44
N ASN A 397 4.99 27.83 0.54
CA ASN A 397 3.60 28.33 0.56
C ASN A 397 2.79 27.89 -0.69
N ASN A 398 3.10 26.76 -1.25
CA ASN A 398 2.34 26.17 -2.36
C ASN A 398 1.14 25.36 -1.82
N GLU A 399 0.03 25.37 -2.57
CA GLU A 399 -1.14 24.55 -2.24
C GLU A 399 -0.79 23.06 -2.16
N PRO A 400 -1.36 22.31 -1.21
CA PRO A 400 -1.11 20.89 -1.09
C PRO A 400 -1.64 20.10 -2.30
N ILE A 401 -0.99 19.00 -2.61
CA ILE A 401 -1.50 18.02 -3.56
C ILE A 401 -2.41 17.04 -2.81
N ILE A 402 -3.65 16.94 -3.27
CA ILE A 402 -4.66 16.04 -2.74
C ILE A 402 -5.18 15.20 -3.91
N LEU A 403 -5.11 13.89 -3.77
CA LEU A 403 -5.69 12.94 -4.73
C LEU A 403 -7.10 12.59 -4.27
N SER A 404 -8.06 12.67 -5.18
CA SER A 404 -9.43 12.25 -4.93
C SER A 404 -9.57 10.72 -4.96
N ARG A 405 -10.74 10.22 -4.53
CA ARG A 405 -11.08 8.79 -4.60
C ARG A 405 -11.21 8.27 -6.04
N SER A 406 -11.43 9.14 -7.01
CA SER A 406 -11.47 8.80 -8.43
C SER A 406 -10.12 8.91 -9.14
N ASP A 407 -9.13 9.56 -8.53
CA ASP A 407 -7.79 9.71 -9.11
C ASP A 407 -6.90 8.50 -8.82
N ALA A 408 -6.96 7.96 -7.60
CA ALA A 408 -6.02 6.93 -7.15
C ALA A 408 -6.53 6.11 -5.95
N TYR A 409 -6.03 4.87 -5.81
CA TYR A 409 -6.14 4.11 -4.55
C TYR A 409 -5.50 4.85 -3.39
N ILE A 410 -4.43 5.62 -3.63
CA ILE A 410 -3.82 6.53 -2.65
C ILE A 410 -4.86 7.53 -2.14
N GLY A 411 -5.67 8.13 -3.03
CA GLY A 411 -6.75 9.03 -2.67
C GLY A 411 -7.83 8.33 -1.84
N VAL A 412 -8.25 7.12 -2.25
CA VAL A 412 -9.21 6.31 -1.47
C VAL A 412 -8.70 6.03 -0.06
N LEU A 413 -7.41 5.66 0.08
CA LEU A 413 -6.79 5.36 1.37
C LEU A 413 -6.78 6.59 2.28
N ILE A 414 -6.27 7.72 1.79
CA ILE A 414 -6.16 8.94 2.60
C ILE A 414 -7.54 9.45 2.99
N ASP A 415 -8.49 9.46 2.07
CA ASP A 415 -9.86 9.89 2.36
C ASP A 415 -10.52 8.99 3.40
N ASP A 416 -10.41 7.65 3.29
CA ASP A 416 -10.92 6.72 4.31
C ASP A 416 -10.30 7.01 5.70
N LEU A 417 -8.99 7.26 5.77
CA LEU A 417 -8.30 7.55 7.02
C LEU A 417 -8.81 8.83 7.69
N VAL A 418 -8.84 9.94 6.95
CA VAL A 418 -9.13 11.25 7.55
C VAL A 418 -10.62 11.48 7.80
N THR A 419 -11.50 10.84 7.02
CA THR A 419 -12.94 11.01 7.15
C THR A 419 -13.59 9.96 8.04
N LYS A 420 -13.27 8.68 7.85
CA LYS A 420 -13.86 7.56 8.59
C LYS A 420 -13.09 7.23 9.87
N GLY A 421 -11.77 7.48 9.87
CA GLY A 421 -10.89 7.05 10.94
C GLY A 421 -10.60 5.54 10.90
N THR A 422 -9.98 5.06 11.97
CA THR A 422 -9.60 3.65 12.11
C THR A 422 -9.89 3.16 13.52
N ASP A 423 -10.83 2.24 13.67
CA ASP A 423 -11.07 1.55 14.95
C ASP A 423 -10.18 0.30 15.08
N GLU A 424 -9.76 -0.27 13.97
CA GLU A 424 -8.83 -1.40 13.83
C GLU A 424 -7.75 -1.07 12.79
N PRO A 425 -6.57 -1.73 12.80
CA PRO A 425 -5.52 -1.47 11.81
C PRO A 425 -6.04 -1.50 10.38
N TYR A 426 -5.98 -0.34 9.70
CA TYR A 426 -6.50 -0.18 8.33
C TYR A 426 -5.64 -0.95 7.32
N ARG A 427 -6.30 -1.63 6.39
CA ARG A 427 -5.70 -2.24 5.20
C ARG A 427 -6.51 -1.89 3.96
N MET A 428 -5.80 -1.67 2.85
CA MET A 428 -6.43 -1.44 1.56
C MET A 428 -6.91 -2.74 0.93
N PHE A 429 -8.12 -2.69 0.36
CA PHE A 429 -8.74 -3.74 -0.45
C PHE A 429 -9.41 -3.12 -1.66
N THR A 430 -9.55 -3.92 -2.73
CA THR A 430 -10.23 -3.47 -3.95
C THR A 430 -11.70 -3.10 -3.72
N SER A 431 -12.33 -3.66 -2.69
CA SER A 431 -13.72 -3.32 -2.31
C SER A 431 -13.91 -1.92 -1.74
N ARG A 432 -12.80 -1.25 -1.33
CA ARG A 432 -12.87 0.13 -0.82
C ARG A 432 -12.94 1.18 -1.94
N ALA A 433 -12.51 0.82 -3.14
CA ALA A 433 -12.54 1.71 -4.30
C ALA A 433 -13.85 1.53 -5.08
N GLU A 434 -14.58 2.61 -5.27
CA GLU A 434 -15.84 2.65 -6.04
C GLU A 434 -15.58 2.57 -7.55
N TYR A 435 -14.50 3.19 -8.02
CA TYR A 435 -14.15 3.35 -9.44
C TYR A 435 -13.02 2.41 -9.87
N ARG A 436 -13.11 1.11 -9.53
CA ARG A 436 -12.03 0.12 -9.71
C ARG A 436 -11.56 -0.04 -11.15
N ILE A 437 -12.48 0.09 -12.13
CA ILE A 437 -12.11 -0.05 -13.53
C ILE A 437 -11.33 1.16 -14.05
N LEU A 438 -11.46 2.32 -13.42
CA LEU A 438 -10.65 3.50 -13.69
C LEU A 438 -9.27 3.41 -13.02
N LEU A 439 -9.21 2.81 -11.80
CA LEU A 439 -8.00 2.78 -10.95
C LEU A 439 -7.17 1.50 -11.14
N ARG A 440 -7.04 1.02 -12.38
CA ARG A 440 -6.27 -0.19 -12.67
C ARG A 440 -4.77 0.03 -12.48
N GLN A 441 -4.05 -1.07 -12.23
CA GLN A 441 -2.59 -1.04 -12.10
C GLN A 441 -1.88 -0.71 -13.43
N ASP A 442 -2.46 -1.09 -14.58
CA ASP A 442 -1.89 -0.91 -15.91
C ASP A 442 -1.90 0.55 -16.41
N ASN A 443 -2.81 1.39 -15.88
CA ASN A 443 -2.98 2.77 -16.30
C ASN A 443 -2.56 3.80 -15.23
N ALA A 444 -1.85 3.41 -14.18
CA ALA A 444 -1.45 4.33 -13.13
C ALA A 444 -0.52 5.45 -13.66
N ASP A 445 0.34 5.14 -14.62
CA ASP A 445 1.19 6.11 -15.32
C ASP A 445 0.37 7.18 -16.06
N GLU A 446 -0.66 6.77 -16.81
CA GLU A 446 -1.56 7.67 -17.54
C GLU A 446 -2.27 8.66 -16.60
N ARG A 447 -2.68 8.20 -15.41
CA ARG A 447 -3.39 9.02 -14.42
C ARG A 447 -2.47 9.96 -13.63
N LEU A 448 -1.27 9.52 -13.25
CA LEU A 448 -0.49 10.14 -12.19
C LEU A 448 0.88 10.68 -12.64
N THR A 449 1.52 10.14 -13.68
CA THR A 449 2.83 10.62 -14.13
C THR A 449 2.82 12.09 -14.59
N PRO A 450 1.78 12.60 -15.30
CA PRO A 450 1.72 14.02 -15.63
C PRO A 450 1.69 14.93 -14.38
N LEU A 451 0.98 14.51 -13.33
CA LEU A 451 0.98 15.22 -12.05
C LEU A 451 2.35 15.15 -11.37
N GLY A 452 2.93 13.95 -11.29
CA GLY A 452 4.27 13.74 -10.70
C GLY A 452 5.33 14.61 -11.38
N HIS A 453 5.31 14.67 -12.71
CA HIS A 453 6.22 15.51 -13.49
C HIS A 453 5.98 17.01 -13.24
N LYS A 454 4.73 17.45 -13.25
CA LYS A 454 4.36 18.86 -12.99
C LYS A 454 4.86 19.37 -11.64
N ILE A 455 4.92 18.52 -10.63
CA ILE A 455 5.43 18.89 -9.29
C ILE A 455 6.93 18.66 -9.12
N GLY A 456 7.63 18.21 -10.18
CA GLY A 456 9.07 17.98 -10.18
C GLY A 456 9.53 16.67 -9.53
N LEU A 457 8.62 15.70 -9.30
CA LEU A 457 8.93 14.43 -8.68
C LEU A 457 9.19 13.33 -9.70
N ALA A 458 8.33 13.17 -10.71
CA ALA A 458 8.57 12.23 -11.81
C ALA A 458 9.55 12.84 -12.83
N SER A 459 10.52 12.05 -13.29
CA SER A 459 11.55 12.48 -14.24
C SER A 459 10.99 12.69 -15.65
N ASP A 460 11.74 13.43 -16.49
CA ASP A 460 11.46 13.61 -17.91
C ASP A 460 11.38 12.24 -18.62
N GLU A 461 12.26 11.29 -18.28
CA GLU A 461 12.26 9.93 -18.82
C GLU A 461 10.89 9.23 -18.60
N ARG A 462 10.28 9.38 -17.42
CA ARG A 462 8.96 8.79 -17.13
C ARG A 462 7.87 9.41 -18.00
N LEU A 463 7.91 10.72 -18.20
CA LEU A 463 6.93 11.41 -19.06
C LEU A 463 7.10 11.01 -20.51
N GLU A 464 8.33 10.96 -21.02
CA GLU A 464 8.62 10.53 -22.40
C GLU A 464 8.16 9.08 -22.68
N LEU A 465 8.39 8.16 -21.74
CA LEU A 465 7.92 6.77 -21.85
C LEU A 465 6.38 6.71 -21.90
N LEU A 466 5.71 7.49 -21.06
CA LEU A 466 4.26 7.58 -21.08
C LEU A 466 3.75 8.14 -22.44
N GLU A 467 4.33 9.21 -22.94
CA GLU A 467 3.94 9.81 -24.22
C GLU A 467 4.13 8.83 -25.38
N LYS A 468 5.26 8.12 -25.43
CA LYS A 468 5.51 7.05 -26.43
C LYS A 468 4.46 5.95 -26.32
N LYS A 469 4.15 5.48 -25.11
CA LYS A 469 3.13 4.47 -24.86
C LYS A 469 1.76 4.94 -25.35
N GLN A 470 1.36 6.19 -25.04
CA GLN A 470 0.08 6.75 -25.48
C GLN A 470 -0.04 6.87 -27.00
N VAL A 471 1.04 7.23 -27.69
CA VAL A 471 1.09 7.26 -29.17
C VAL A 471 0.88 5.84 -29.71
N SER A 472 1.54 4.84 -29.16
CA SER A 472 1.41 3.44 -29.56
C SER A 472 0.00 2.91 -29.31
N VAL A 473 -0.60 3.20 -28.14
CA VAL A 473 -1.99 2.83 -27.81
C VAL A 473 -2.96 3.42 -28.81
N LYS A 474 -2.83 4.71 -29.14
CA LYS A 474 -3.67 5.38 -30.15
C LYS A 474 -3.51 4.74 -31.53
N TYR A 475 -2.29 4.38 -31.90
CA TYR A 475 -2.00 3.73 -33.18
C TYR A 475 -2.68 2.34 -33.27
N VAL A 476 -2.50 1.49 -32.25
CA VAL A 476 -3.11 0.15 -32.22
C VAL A 476 -4.64 0.23 -32.24
N ARG A 477 -5.25 1.10 -31.43
CA ARG A 477 -6.72 1.31 -31.43
C ARG A 477 -7.23 1.72 -32.82
N LYS A 478 -6.58 2.70 -33.43
CA LYS A 478 -6.96 3.16 -34.79
C LYS A 478 -6.81 2.06 -35.84
N THR A 479 -5.77 1.22 -35.70
CA THR A 479 -5.57 0.06 -36.60
C THR A 479 -6.70 -0.94 -36.45
N LEU A 480 -7.10 -1.31 -35.22
CA LEU A 480 -8.23 -2.22 -34.98
C LEU A 480 -9.57 -1.69 -35.50
N GLU A 481 -9.80 -0.39 -35.41
CA GLU A 481 -11.02 0.27 -35.92
C GLU A 481 -11.05 0.35 -37.44
N LYS A 482 -9.91 0.53 -38.09
CA LYS A 482 -9.82 0.67 -39.56
C LYS A 482 -9.69 -0.67 -40.26
N THR A 483 -8.93 -1.61 -39.70
CA THR A 483 -8.68 -2.91 -40.33
C THR A 483 -9.96 -3.75 -40.37
N SER A 484 -10.28 -4.22 -41.55
CA SER A 484 -11.42 -5.12 -41.79
C SER A 484 -10.89 -6.51 -42.12
N ILE A 485 -11.38 -7.50 -41.43
CA ILE A 485 -10.97 -8.90 -41.53
C ILE A 485 -11.98 -9.68 -42.33
N ASN A 486 -11.50 -10.45 -43.32
CA ASN A 486 -12.33 -11.33 -44.12
C ASN A 486 -12.51 -12.70 -43.43
N PRO A 487 -13.61 -13.42 -43.74
CA PRO A 487 -13.84 -14.77 -43.21
C PRO A 487 -12.68 -15.73 -43.46
N GLU A 488 -12.06 -15.71 -44.64
CA GLU A 488 -10.95 -16.58 -45.01
C GLU A 488 -9.71 -16.37 -44.12
N GLY A 489 -9.46 -15.13 -43.68
CA GLY A 489 -8.31 -14.79 -42.86
C GLY A 489 -8.48 -15.10 -41.37
N ALA A 490 -9.71 -15.23 -40.86
CA ALA A 490 -9.97 -15.34 -39.45
C ALA A 490 -10.71 -16.61 -39.01
N ASN A 491 -11.45 -17.30 -39.86
CA ASN A 491 -12.31 -18.40 -39.42
C ASN A 491 -11.53 -19.59 -38.87
N ALA A 492 -10.33 -19.89 -39.39
CA ALA A 492 -9.46 -20.91 -38.81
C ALA A 492 -9.08 -20.57 -37.36
N PHE A 493 -8.67 -19.33 -37.10
CA PHE A 493 -8.36 -18.82 -35.75
C PHE A 493 -9.59 -18.84 -34.84
N LEU A 494 -10.73 -18.34 -35.31
CA LEU A 494 -11.97 -18.29 -34.53
C LEU A 494 -12.45 -19.68 -34.12
N LYS A 495 -12.35 -20.65 -35.03
CA LYS A 495 -12.67 -22.05 -34.72
C LYS A 495 -11.74 -22.64 -33.67
N LYS A 496 -10.43 -22.35 -33.75
CA LYS A 496 -9.42 -22.73 -32.71
C LYS A 496 -9.76 -22.14 -31.35
N MET A 497 -10.33 -20.92 -31.32
CA MET A 497 -10.71 -20.20 -30.10
C MET A 497 -12.14 -20.48 -29.62
N ASP A 498 -12.81 -21.51 -30.16
CA ASP A 498 -14.20 -21.84 -29.87
C ASP A 498 -15.16 -20.65 -30.01
N SER A 499 -14.92 -19.83 -31.05
CA SER A 499 -15.71 -18.64 -31.38
C SER A 499 -16.45 -18.80 -32.72
N SER A 500 -17.62 -18.17 -32.85
CA SER A 500 -18.44 -18.24 -34.04
C SER A 500 -17.70 -17.71 -35.27
N GLU A 501 -17.76 -18.44 -36.37
CA GLU A 501 -17.19 -18.06 -37.67
C GLU A 501 -17.80 -16.76 -38.21
N LEU A 502 -17.02 -16.02 -38.96
CA LEU A 502 -17.48 -14.84 -39.68
C LEU A 502 -18.23 -15.26 -40.95
N LYS A 503 -19.38 -14.66 -41.21
CA LYS A 503 -20.15 -14.81 -42.43
C LYS A 503 -19.87 -13.70 -43.45
N GLN A 504 -19.34 -12.59 -42.99
CA GLN A 504 -19.01 -11.41 -43.79
C GLN A 504 -17.81 -10.67 -43.18
N ARG A 505 -17.26 -9.74 -43.92
CA ARG A 505 -16.17 -8.87 -43.48
C ARG A 505 -16.59 -8.04 -42.28
N VAL A 506 -15.77 -8.03 -41.21
CA VAL A 506 -16.01 -7.26 -39.97
C VAL A 506 -14.77 -6.49 -39.55
N LYS A 507 -14.92 -5.49 -38.67
CA LYS A 507 -13.80 -4.76 -38.09
C LYS A 507 -13.04 -5.61 -37.06
N ALA A 508 -11.71 -5.51 -37.03
CA ALA A 508 -10.87 -6.23 -36.08
C ALA A 508 -11.32 -5.97 -34.63
N LYS A 509 -11.68 -4.73 -34.26
CA LYS A 509 -12.23 -4.37 -32.94
C LYS A 509 -13.44 -5.26 -32.56
N GLN A 510 -14.34 -5.59 -33.50
CA GLN A 510 -15.51 -6.42 -33.22
C GLN A 510 -15.15 -7.89 -32.91
N ILE A 511 -14.05 -8.38 -33.49
CA ILE A 511 -13.52 -9.71 -33.15
C ILE A 511 -12.92 -9.70 -31.74
N LEU A 512 -12.12 -8.68 -31.44
CA LEU A 512 -11.46 -8.55 -30.13
C LEU A 512 -12.46 -8.50 -28.95
N THR A 513 -13.64 -7.92 -29.13
CA THR A 513 -14.66 -7.83 -28.08
C THR A 513 -15.37 -9.16 -27.79
N ARG A 514 -15.11 -10.23 -28.55
CA ARG A 514 -15.70 -11.55 -28.29
C ARG A 514 -15.05 -12.23 -27.06
N PRO A 515 -15.81 -13.05 -26.32
CA PRO A 515 -15.25 -13.88 -25.26
C PRO A 515 -14.07 -14.75 -25.77
N HIS A 516 -13.08 -14.98 -24.90
CA HIS A 516 -11.91 -15.83 -25.13
C HIS A 516 -10.94 -15.36 -26.25
N ILE A 517 -11.25 -14.32 -26.99
CA ILE A 517 -10.33 -13.72 -27.96
C ILE A 517 -9.42 -12.74 -27.23
N ASN A 518 -8.12 -12.82 -27.42
CA ASN A 518 -7.15 -11.85 -26.94
C ASN A 518 -6.39 -11.22 -28.12
N LEU A 519 -5.88 -10.01 -27.93
CA LEU A 519 -5.27 -9.25 -29.00
C LEU A 519 -3.94 -9.85 -29.46
N SER A 520 -3.14 -10.41 -28.56
CA SER A 520 -1.87 -11.06 -28.91
C SER A 520 -2.08 -12.21 -29.88
N SER A 521 -3.03 -13.13 -29.58
CA SER A 521 -3.35 -14.24 -30.48
C SER A 521 -3.95 -13.77 -31.82
N MET A 522 -4.71 -12.66 -31.83
CA MET A 522 -5.20 -12.08 -33.10
C MET A 522 -4.03 -11.57 -33.95
N ILE A 523 -3.02 -10.95 -33.35
CA ILE A 523 -1.84 -10.43 -34.06
C ILE A 523 -1.01 -11.58 -34.64
N GLU A 524 -0.87 -12.67 -33.93
CA GLU A 524 -0.13 -13.86 -34.37
C GLU A 524 -0.80 -14.63 -35.50
N GLU A 525 -2.12 -14.76 -35.43
CA GLU A 525 -2.87 -15.69 -36.30
C GLU A 525 -3.61 -14.99 -37.46
N ILE A 526 -3.84 -13.68 -37.40
CA ILE A 526 -4.57 -12.92 -38.43
C ILE A 526 -3.60 -12.05 -39.21
N PRO A 527 -3.32 -12.38 -40.51
CA PRO A 527 -2.29 -11.69 -41.30
C PRO A 527 -2.45 -10.17 -41.40
N GLU A 528 -3.69 -9.68 -41.44
CA GLU A 528 -3.97 -8.24 -41.54
C GLU A 528 -3.56 -7.45 -40.31
N LEU A 529 -3.27 -8.12 -39.20
CA LEU A 529 -2.82 -7.52 -37.94
C LEU A 529 -1.33 -7.69 -37.71
N SER A 530 -0.58 -8.38 -38.56
CA SER A 530 0.86 -8.60 -38.43
C SER A 530 1.69 -7.31 -38.27
N ILE A 531 1.18 -6.19 -38.78
CA ILE A 531 1.78 -4.85 -38.59
C ILE A 531 1.90 -4.44 -37.10
N LEU A 532 1.16 -5.09 -36.20
CA LEU A 532 1.17 -4.85 -34.78
C LEU A 532 2.14 -5.77 -34.01
N SER A 533 2.86 -6.70 -34.67
CA SER A 533 3.72 -7.70 -34.02
C SER A 533 4.88 -7.09 -33.22
N GLU A 534 5.35 -5.89 -33.60
CA GLU A 534 6.43 -5.19 -32.92
C GLU A 534 5.93 -4.29 -31.76
N MET A 535 4.63 -4.29 -31.48
CA MET A 535 4.08 -3.49 -30.38
C MET A 535 4.41 -4.12 -29.04
N GLU A 536 4.75 -3.26 -28.07
CA GLU A 536 5.07 -3.69 -26.72
C GLU A 536 3.86 -4.35 -26.04
N LYS A 537 4.13 -5.35 -25.21
CA LYS A 537 3.12 -6.17 -24.54
C LYS A 537 2.17 -5.35 -23.67
N ASP A 538 2.67 -4.36 -22.94
CA ASP A 538 1.87 -3.47 -22.09
C ASP A 538 0.90 -2.59 -22.91
N VAL A 539 1.31 -2.18 -24.13
CA VAL A 539 0.45 -1.46 -25.08
C VAL A 539 -0.68 -2.37 -25.57
N ILE A 540 -0.36 -3.61 -25.97
CA ILE A 540 -1.33 -4.60 -26.43
C ILE A 540 -2.34 -4.92 -25.32
N GLU A 541 -1.87 -5.18 -24.09
CA GLU A 541 -2.72 -5.45 -22.93
C GLU A 541 -3.65 -4.26 -22.64
N GLN A 542 -3.12 -3.05 -22.63
CA GLN A 542 -3.93 -1.85 -22.34
C GLN A 542 -5.00 -1.61 -23.40
N VAL A 543 -4.69 -1.80 -24.69
CA VAL A 543 -5.68 -1.67 -25.78
C VAL A 543 -6.75 -2.73 -25.68
N GLU A 544 -6.39 -3.99 -25.38
CA GLU A 544 -7.36 -5.06 -25.18
C GLU A 544 -8.33 -4.72 -24.05
N ILE A 545 -7.82 -4.28 -22.89
CA ILE A 545 -8.63 -3.86 -21.74
C ILE A 545 -9.57 -2.72 -22.14
N GLN A 546 -9.05 -1.67 -22.78
CA GLN A 546 -9.85 -0.53 -23.22
C GLN A 546 -10.96 -0.96 -24.17
N ALA A 547 -10.68 -1.83 -25.15
CA ALA A 547 -11.66 -2.29 -26.12
C ALA A 547 -12.77 -3.15 -25.50
N LYS A 548 -12.40 -4.08 -24.61
CA LYS A 548 -13.36 -5.01 -23.98
C LYS A 548 -14.21 -4.36 -22.89
N TYR A 549 -13.67 -3.38 -22.18
CA TYR A 549 -14.32 -2.74 -21.05
C TYR A 549 -14.77 -1.30 -21.33
N GLU A 550 -14.76 -0.85 -22.60
CA GLU A 550 -15.08 0.52 -23.02
C GLU A 550 -16.37 1.03 -22.37
N GLY A 551 -17.47 0.31 -22.48
CA GLY A 551 -18.75 0.75 -21.92
C GLY A 551 -18.81 0.79 -20.39
N TYR A 552 -17.99 -0.02 -19.68
CA TYR A 552 -17.87 0.06 -18.23
C TYR A 552 -17.00 1.25 -17.80
N ILE A 553 -15.89 1.49 -18.52
CA ILE A 553 -14.99 2.62 -18.27
C ILE A 553 -15.76 3.93 -18.46
N GLU A 554 -16.52 4.08 -19.56
CA GLU A 554 -17.33 5.27 -19.83
C GLU A 554 -18.37 5.52 -18.72
N LYS A 555 -19.07 4.47 -18.28
CA LYS A 555 -20.07 4.60 -17.21
C LYS A 555 -19.44 5.03 -15.89
N GLU A 556 -18.33 4.40 -15.49
CA GLU A 556 -17.64 4.80 -14.24
C GLU A 556 -17.07 6.22 -14.38
N GLN A 557 -16.56 6.61 -15.55
CA GLN A 557 -16.06 7.97 -15.76
C GLN A 557 -17.17 9.02 -15.58
N VAL A 558 -18.34 8.80 -16.19
CA VAL A 558 -19.49 9.71 -16.04
C VAL A 558 -19.91 9.81 -14.56
N MET A 559 -19.89 8.69 -13.84
CA MET A 559 -20.21 8.69 -12.41
C MET A 559 -19.16 9.44 -11.59
N ALA A 560 -17.87 9.22 -11.87
CA ALA A 560 -16.76 9.89 -11.20
C ALA A 560 -16.81 11.42 -11.45
N ASP A 561 -17.01 11.83 -12.70
CA ASP A 561 -17.13 13.26 -13.07
C ASP A 561 -18.32 13.94 -12.37
N ARG A 562 -19.44 13.22 -12.26
CA ARG A 562 -20.62 13.72 -11.54
C ARG A 562 -20.33 13.89 -10.04
N MET A 563 -19.69 12.90 -9.43
CA MET A 563 -19.35 12.95 -8.00
C MET A 563 -18.31 14.05 -7.73
N SER A 564 -17.27 14.17 -8.56
CA SER A 564 -16.27 15.23 -8.40
C SER A 564 -16.90 16.64 -8.44
N LYS A 565 -17.89 16.86 -9.32
CA LYS A 565 -18.64 18.12 -9.34
C LYS A 565 -19.43 18.37 -8.05
N LEU A 566 -20.01 17.31 -7.47
CA LEU A 566 -20.74 17.39 -6.22
C LEU A 566 -19.79 17.55 -5.02
N GLU A 567 -18.68 16.83 -5.01
CA GLU A 567 -17.65 16.90 -3.98
C GLU A 567 -17.06 18.30 -3.81
N GLY A 568 -16.90 19.03 -4.92
CA GLY A 568 -16.43 20.40 -4.93
C GLY A 568 -17.41 21.45 -4.41
N LEU A 569 -18.67 21.09 -4.15
CA LEU A 569 -19.69 22.02 -3.64
C LEU A 569 -19.37 22.41 -2.19
N LYS A 570 -19.03 23.67 -1.98
CA LYS A 570 -18.73 24.22 -0.65
C LYS A 570 -19.99 24.27 0.22
N ILE A 571 -19.84 23.82 1.46
CA ILE A 571 -20.85 23.99 2.51
C ILE A 571 -20.49 25.28 3.26
N PRO A 572 -21.44 26.23 3.47
CA PRO A 572 -21.21 27.41 4.28
C PRO A 572 -20.72 27.04 5.68
N SER A 573 -19.67 27.70 6.16
CA SER A 573 -19.08 27.41 7.47
C SER A 573 -20.00 27.71 8.66
N ASP A 574 -21.04 28.53 8.45
CA ASP A 574 -22.07 28.94 9.40
C ASP A 574 -23.33 28.09 9.31
N LEU A 575 -23.36 27.02 8.49
CA LEU A 575 -24.52 26.15 8.35
C LEU A 575 -24.83 25.41 9.66
N GLU A 576 -26.03 25.67 10.20
CA GLU A 576 -26.54 24.99 11.37
C GLU A 576 -27.31 23.72 10.98
N TYR A 577 -26.66 22.58 11.01
CA TYR A 577 -27.24 21.28 10.61
C TYR A 577 -28.44 20.87 11.46
N SER A 578 -28.52 21.33 12.72
CA SER A 578 -29.65 21.11 13.61
C SER A 578 -30.97 21.68 13.08
N LYS A 579 -30.91 22.75 12.28
CA LYS A 579 -32.09 23.41 11.67
C LYS A 579 -32.64 22.68 10.44
N LEU A 580 -31.89 21.76 9.86
CA LEU A 580 -32.31 21.01 8.68
C LEU A 580 -33.19 19.81 9.10
N ALA A 581 -34.51 20.02 9.11
CA ALA A 581 -35.50 19.05 9.64
C ALA A 581 -35.37 17.67 8.99
N SER A 582 -35.06 17.60 7.70
CA SER A 582 -35.02 16.36 6.90
C SER A 582 -33.73 15.55 7.06
N LEU A 583 -32.73 16.03 7.79
CA LEU A 583 -31.53 15.24 8.11
C LEU A 583 -31.85 14.24 9.23
N SER A 584 -31.24 13.05 9.16
CA SER A 584 -31.29 12.07 10.26
C SER A 584 -30.63 12.63 11.53
N SER A 585 -31.05 12.14 12.70
CA SER A 585 -30.47 12.59 13.98
C SER A 585 -28.98 12.31 14.07
N GLU A 586 -28.54 11.16 13.54
CA GLU A 586 -27.13 10.79 13.47
C GLU A 586 -26.35 11.72 12.53
N ALA A 587 -26.87 11.99 11.33
CA ALA A 587 -26.24 12.92 10.40
C ALA A 587 -26.12 14.33 10.98
N LYS A 588 -27.16 14.86 11.64
CA LYS A 588 -27.11 16.17 12.32
C LYS A 588 -25.96 16.26 13.31
N GLN A 589 -25.81 15.24 14.17
CA GLN A 589 -24.76 15.20 15.16
C GLN A 589 -23.38 15.12 14.49
N LYS A 590 -23.19 14.16 13.58
CA LYS A 590 -21.90 13.93 12.89
C LYS A 590 -21.45 15.13 12.06
N LEU A 591 -22.38 15.75 11.33
CA LEU A 591 -22.08 16.95 10.53
C LEU A 591 -21.75 18.16 11.42
N SER A 592 -22.43 18.32 12.55
CA SER A 592 -22.16 19.39 13.52
C SER A 592 -20.79 19.22 14.18
N ASP A 593 -20.40 17.98 14.50
CA ASP A 593 -19.11 17.67 15.13
C ASP A 593 -17.94 17.83 14.15
N ARG A 594 -18.12 17.42 12.89
CA ARG A 594 -17.07 17.37 11.87
C ARG A 594 -16.95 18.66 11.06
N LYS A 595 -18.05 19.41 10.90
CA LYS A 595 -18.12 20.65 10.12
C LYS A 595 -17.46 20.54 8.74
N PRO A 596 -17.93 19.62 7.87
CA PRO A 596 -17.35 19.40 6.57
C PRO A 596 -17.41 20.69 5.73
N LYS A 597 -16.33 20.95 4.97
CA LYS A 597 -16.22 22.13 4.12
C LYS A 597 -16.90 21.97 2.77
N THR A 598 -17.04 20.69 2.34
CA THR A 598 -17.64 20.34 1.05
C THR A 598 -18.69 19.25 1.19
N LEU A 599 -19.56 19.15 0.19
CA LEU A 599 -20.57 18.09 0.16
C LEU A 599 -19.94 16.70 0.05
N GLY A 600 -18.80 16.58 -0.63
CA GLY A 600 -18.03 15.33 -0.68
C GLY A 600 -17.51 14.91 0.68
N GLU A 601 -16.93 15.85 1.44
CA GLU A 601 -16.54 15.57 2.83
C GLU A 601 -17.74 15.12 3.67
N ALA A 602 -18.90 15.78 3.52
CA ALA A 602 -20.13 15.41 4.22
C ALA A 602 -20.62 14.00 3.86
N ALA A 603 -20.56 13.64 2.58
CA ALA A 603 -21.00 12.33 2.08
C ALA A 603 -20.14 11.16 2.61
N ASN A 604 -18.87 11.43 2.92
CA ASN A 604 -17.91 10.45 3.39
C ASN A 604 -17.92 10.24 4.92
N ILE A 605 -18.68 11.05 5.66
CA ILE A 605 -18.83 10.89 7.12
C ILE A 605 -19.66 9.64 7.43
N SER A 606 -19.11 8.73 8.21
CA SER A 606 -19.84 7.55 8.70
C SER A 606 -21.08 7.97 9.49
N GLY A 607 -22.26 7.48 9.11
CA GLY A 607 -23.55 7.88 9.68
C GLY A 607 -24.29 8.96 8.90
N VAL A 608 -23.71 9.50 7.82
CA VAL A 608 -24.38 10.35 6.85
C VAL A 608 -24.81 9.50 5.65
N SER A 609 -26.11 9.40 5.41
CA SER A 609 -26.69 8.59 4.34
C SER A 609 -26.75 9.36 3.02
N ALA A 610 -26.95 8.64 1.89
CA ALA A 610 -27.19 9.27 0.59
C ALA A 610 -28.43 10.19 0.58
N SER A 611 -29.43 9.89 1.40
CA SER A 611 -30.59 10.77 1.58
C SER A 611 -30.23 12.06 2.32
N ASP A 612 -29.38 11.99 3.35
CA ASP A 612 -28.89 13.19 4.05
C ASP A 612 -28.08 14.10 3.12
N VAL A 613 -27.22 13.51 2.26
CA VAL A 613 -26.48 14.24 1.23
C VAL A 613 -27.44 14.92 0.24
N SER A 614 -28.50 14.25 -0.16
CA SER A 614 -29.54 14.83 -1.04
C SER A 614 -30.25 16.03 -0.37
N VAL A 615 -30.50 15.96 0.93
CA VAL A 615 -31.06 17.09 1.70
C VAL A 615 -30.12 18.28 1.69
N LEU A 616 -28.80 18.04 1.91
CA LEU A 616 -27.80 19.11 1.82
C LEU A 616 -27.72 19.71 0.41
N LEU A 617 -27.80 18.89 -0.63
CA LEU A 617 -27.79 19.32 -2.04
C LEU A 617 -28.97 20.26 -2.33
N ILE A 618 -30.18 19.88 -1.92
CA ILE A 618 -31.40 20.69 -2.09
C ILE A 618 -31.26 22.02 -1.32
N TYR A 619 -30.73 21.96 -0.09
CA TYR A 619 -30.52 23.17 0.72
C TYR A 619 -29.50 24.12 0.08
N LEU A 620 -28.46 23.61 -0.57
CA LEU A 620 -27.46 24.38 -1.30
C LEU A 620 -27.98 24.92 -2.66
N GLY A 621 -29.25 24.69 -2.97
CA GLY A 621 -29.93 25.25 -4.15
C GLY A 621 -29.58 24.58 -5.48
N ARG A 622 -29.30 23.28 -5.46
CA ARG A 622 -28.95 22.51 -6.66
C ARG A 622 -29.66 21.16 -6.77
#